data_3e85f13af4369cd0165bae0ca3d3bc85
#
_entry.id   3e85f13af4369cd0165bae0ca3d3bc85
#
_cell.length_a   1.000
_cell.length_b   1.000
_cell.length_c   1.000
_cell.angle_alpha   90.00
_cell.angle_beta   90.00
_cell.angle_gamma   90.00
#
_symmetry.space_group_name_H-M   'P 1'
#
loop_
_entity.id
_entity.type
_entity.pdbx_description
1 polymer ?
#
loop_
_entity_poly.entity_id
_entity_poly.type
_entity_poly.pdbx_seq_one_letter_code
_entity_poly.pdbx_strand_id
1 'polypeptide(L)'
;MDVSHLLDELNEAQRKAVTTESRHTLVLAGAGSGKTRVLIHRLAWLIQVEHVSPLSILAVTFTNKAAGEMRERAQDLLQVSARSMWIGTFHGIAHRLLRMHWAEAGLPENFQIIDSDDQHRIIRRLIKEEGLDEAQWPAKQAQWYINARKDEGQRPDAIEHMGNPVTAQWVRIYELYQAS
;
A
#
# COMPACT_ATOMS: atom_id res chain seq x y z
N MET A 1 9.66 34.73 1.37
CA MET A 1 9.66 34.05 0.07
C MET A 1 8.26 34.21 -0.53
N ASP A 2 8.17 34.62 -1.79
CA ASP A 2 6.87 34.74 -2.43
C ASP A 2 6.34 33.34 -2.77
N VAL A 3 5.18 33.01 -2.20
CA VAL A 3 4.52 31.70 -2.37
C VAL A 3 3.18 31.83 -3.09
N SER A 4 2.89 33.02 -3.68
CA SER A 4 1.64 33.29 -4.38
C SER A 4 1.37 32.29 -5.50
N HIS A 5 2.43 31.86 -6.22
CA HIS A 5 2.35 30.84 -7.28
C HIS A 5 1.76 29.49 -6.82
N LEU A 6 1.80 29.19 -5.51
CA LEU A 6 1.18 27.98 -4.96
C LEU A 6 -0.35 28.10 -4.86
N LEU A 7 -0.90 29.30 -4.89
CA LEU A 7 -2.31 29.55 -4.63
C LEU A 7 -3.06 30.22 -5.79
N ASP A 8 -2.36 30.87 -6.72
CA ASP A 8 -2.98 31.73 -7.75
C ASP A 8 -3.93 30.97 -8.67
N GLU A 9 -3.60 29.72 -9.02
CA GLU A 9 -4.43 28.88 -9.90
C GLU A 9 -5.55 28.13 -9.18
N LEU A 10 -5.68 28.29 -7.86
CA LEU A 10 -6.65 27.58 -7.03
C LEU A 10 -7.90 28.40 -6.79
N ASN A 11 -9.08 27.78 -6.83
CA ASN A 11 -10.30 28.40 -6.34
C ASN A 11 -10.31 28.44 -4.79
N GLU A 12 -11.27 29.16 -4.22
CA GLU A 12 -11.36 29.40 -2.78
C GLU A 12 -11.40 28.09 -1.96
N ALA A 13 -12.22 27.12 -2.37
CA ALA A 13 -12.32 25.83 -1.67
C ALA A 13 -11.02 25.03 -1.74
N GLN A 14 -10.33 25.05 -2.88
CA GLN A 14 -9.03 24.42 -3.07
C GLN A 14 -7.95 25.11 -2.23
N ARG A 15 -7.93 26.46 -2.20
CA ARG A 15 -7.01 27.22 -1.34
C ARG A 15 -7.19 26.86 0.12
N LYS A 16 -8.42 26.83 0.61
CA LYS A 16 -8.74 26.43 1.98
C LYS A 16 -8.23 25.02 2.30
N ALA A 17 -8.38 24.07 1.39
CA ALA A 17 -7.87 22.71 1.56
C ALA A 17 -6.33 22.64 1.58
N VAL A 18 -5.66 23.49 0.78
CA VAL A 18 -4.19 23.56 0.70
C VAL A 18 -3.57 24.21 1.94
N THR A 19 -4.18 25.29 2.44
CA THR A 19 -3.60 26.10 3.55
C THR A 19 -4.12 25.73 4.93
N THR A 20 -4.92 24.66 5.05
CA THR A 20 -5.48 24.24 6.34
C THR A 20 -4.41 23.92 7.38
N GLU A 21 -4.58 24.39 8.60
CA GLU A 21 -3.76 24.05 9.76
C GLU A 21 -4.17 22.74 10.44
N SER A 22 -5.31 22.17 9.99
CA SER A 22 -5.82 20.92 10.57
C SER A 22 -4.87 19.74 10.31
N ARG A 23 -4.59 18.97 11.36
CA ARG A 23 -3.76 17.74 11.27
C ARG A 23 -4.39 16.67 10.39
N HIS A 24 -5.73 16.60 10.36
CA HIS A 24 -6.48 15.62 9.60
C HIS A 24 -7.52 16.35 8.75
N THR A 25 -7.44 16.21 7.45
CA THR A 25 -8.33 16.88 6.50
C THR A 25 -8.86 15.86 5.50
N LEU A 26 -10.20 15.78 5.42
CA LEU A 26 -10.90 15.01 4.39
C LEU A 26 -11.39 15.97 3.30
N VAL A 27 -10.96 15.75 2.06
CA VAL A 27 -11.41 16.52 0.89
C VAL A 27 -12.37 15.67 0.07
N LEU A 28 -13.66 16.02 0.11
CA LEU A 28 -14.70 15.38 -0.71
C LEU A 28 -14.89 16.17 -2.00
N ALA A 29 -14.63 15.54 -3.13
CA ALA A 29 -14.66 16.21 -4.42
C ALA A 29 -14.98 15.23 -5.56
N GLY A 30 -15.81 15.66 -6.52
CA GLY A 30 -16.18 14.86 -7.69
C GLY A 30 -15.04 14.60 -8.67
N ALA A 31 -15.28 13.79 -9.68
CA ALA A 31 -14.32 13.61 -10.77
C ALA A 31 -14.09 14.95 -11.51
N GLY A 32 -12.84 15.20 -11.92
CA GLY A 32 -12.50 16.44 -12.62
C GLY A 32 -12.40 17.70 -11.75
N SER A 33 -12.72 17.66 -10.46
CA SER A 33 -12.70 18.82 -9.54
C SER A 33 -11.30 19.31 -9.14
N GLY A 34 -10.23 18.66 -9.62
CA GLY A 34 -8.86 19.04 -9.31
C GLY A 34 -8.29 18.45 -8.01
N LYS A 35 -8.82 17.32 -7.48
CA LYS A 35 -8.30 16.67 -6.27
C LYS A 35 -6.78 16.48 -6.28
N THR A 36 -6.24 15.98 -7.38
CA THR A 36 -4.79 15.78 -7.53
C THR A 36 -4.04 17.12 -7.50
N ARG A 37 -4.61 18.19 -8.08
CA ARG A 37 -4.04 19.54 -7.99
C ARG A 37 -3.96 19.98 -6.52
N VAL A 38 -5.05 19.88 -5.77
CA VAL A 38 -5.08 20.21 -4.34
C VAL A 38 -4.00 19.44 -3.57
N LEU A 39 -3.87 18.14 -3.82
CA LEU A 39 -2.87 17.32 -3.15
C LEU A 39 -1.43 17.78 -3.43
N ILE A 40 -1.12 18.08 -4.70
CA ILE A 40 0.21 18.57 -5.11
C ILE A 40 0.51 19.93 -4.50
N HIS A 41 -0.45 20.87 -4.55
CA HIS A 41 -0.29 22.19 -3.96
C HIS A 41 -0.18 22.11 -2.42
N ARG A 42 -0.92 21.21 -1.74
CA ARG A 42 -0.75 20.96 -0.30
C ARG A 42 0.65 20.45 0.03
N LEU A 43 1.16 19.51 -0.76
CA LEU A 43 2.52 18.99 -0.62
C LEU A 43 3.55 20.12 -0.76
N ALA A 44 3.41 20.96 -1.78
CA ALA A 44 4.27 22.12 -1.99
C ALA A 44 4.16 23.16 -0.86
N TRP A 45 2.96 23.41 -0.36
CA TRP A 45 2.71 24.27 0.79
C TRP A 45 3.41 23.78 2.05
N LEU A 46 3.29 22.49 2.36
CA LEU A 46 3.97 21.88 3.50
C LEU A 46 5.49 22.06 3.43
N ILE A 47 6.09 21.94 2.25
CA ILE A 47 7.54 22.06 2.07
C ILE A 47 8.00 23.53 2.11
N GLN A 48 7.33 24.41 1.34
CA GLN A 48 7.82 25.77 1.15
C GLN A 48 7.38 26.75 2.25
N VAL A 49 6.21 26.51 2.84
CA VAL A 49 5.63 27.42 3.86
C VAL A 49 5.77 26.87 5.26
N GLU A 50 5.42 25.59 5.45
CA GLU A 50 5.51 24.94 6.77
C GLU A 50 6.88 24.32 7.04
N HIS A 51 7.80 24.38 6.06
CA HIS A 51 9.19 23.88 6.14
C HIS A 51 9.31 22.40 6.51
N VAL A 52 8.32 21.61 6.12
CA VAL A 52 8.35 20.14 6.29
C VAL A 52 9.38 19.53 5.36
N SER A 53 10.23 18.65 5.88
CA SER A 53 11.20 17.95 5.05
C SER A 53 10.52 17.13 3.96
N PRO A 54 10.96 17.20 2.69
CA PRO A 54 10.46 16.34 1.62
C PRO A 54 10.55 14.84 1.94
N LEU A 55 11.53 14.42 2.73
CA LEU A 55 11.70 13.03 3.16
C LEU A 55 10.62 12.56 4.15
N SER A 56 9.94 13.49 4.82
CA SER A 56 8.87 13.19 5.78
C SER A 56 7.49 13.14 5.13
N ILE A 57 7.41 13.32 3.80
CA ILE A 57 6.14 13.35 3.07
C ILE A 57 5.91 12.01 2.39
N LEU A 58 4.75 11.41 2.68
CA LEU A 58 4.24 10.21 2.04
C LEU A 58 2.97 10.55 1.26
N ALA A 59 3.00 10.39 -0.07
CA ALA A 59 1.84 10.57 -0.93
C ALA A 59 1.56 9.29 -1.71
N VAL A 60 0.37 8.74 -1.53
CA VAL A 60 0.00 7.45 -2.12
C VAL A 60 -1.18 7.55 -3.09
N THR A 61 -1.16 6.70 -4.09
CA THR A 61 -2.22 6.55 -5.08
C THR A 61 -2.38 5.10 -5.50
N PHE A 62 -3.40 4.79 -6.32
CA PHE A 62 -3.67 3.40 -6.71
C PHE A 62 -2.89 2.95 -7.95
N THR A 63 -2.55 3.85 -8.87
CA THR A 63 -1.91 3.46 -10.14
C THR A 63 -0.52 4.05 -10.32
N ASN A 64 0.35 3.32 -10.99
CA ASN A 64 1.70 3.79 -11.32
C ASN A 64 1.67 5.04 -12.21
N LYS A 65 0.69 5.13 -13.13
CA LYS A 65 0.49 6.32 -13.96
C LYS A 65 0.21 7.54 -13.10
N ALA A 66 -0.77 7.47 -12.18
CA ALA A 66 -1.10 8.58 -11.29
C ALA A 66 0.08 8.94 -10.37
N ALA A 67 0.83 7.96 -9.88
CA ALA A 67 2.04 8.20 -9.09
C ALA A 67 3.13 8.93 -9.91
N GLY A 68 3.32 8.56 -11.17
CA GLY A 68 4.23 9.23 -12.10
C GLY A 68 3.83 10.68 -12.32
N GLU A 69 2.57 10.92 -12.70
CA GLU A 69 2.03 12.27 -12.90
C GLU A 69 2.12 13.15 -11.64
N MET A 70 1.84 12.56 -10.47
CA MET A 70 1.95 13.26 -9.19
C MET A 70 3.40 13.70 -8.92
N ARG A 71 4.35 12.83 -9.18
CA ARG A 71 5.78 13.09 -8.97
C ARG A 71 6.29 14.18 -9.92
N GLU A 72 5.93 14.10 -11.19
CA GLU A 72 6.27 15.10 -12.20
C GLU A 72 5.74 16.48 -11.83
N ARG A 73 4.44 16.60 -11.53
CA ARG A 73 3.82 17.87 -11.13
C ARG A 73 4.38 18.44 -9.83
N ALA A 74 4.69 17.57 -8.86
CA ALA A 74 5.33 18.02 -7.62
C ALA A 74 6.74 18.57 -7.90
N GLN A 75 7.51 17.93 -8.78
CA GLN A 75 8.83 18.38 -9.20
C GLN A 75 8.76 19.73 -9.92
N ASP A 76 7.81 19.88 -10.85
CA ASP A 76 7.62 21.11 -11.60
C ASP A 76 7.23 22.28 -10.69
N LEU A 77 6.32 22.04 -9.73
CA LEU A 77 5.85 23.09 -8.83
C LEU A 77 6.91 23.49 -7.80
N LEU A 78 7.67 22.52 -7.29
CA LEU A 78 8.68 22.75 -6.24
C LEU A 78 10.04 23.14 -6.78
N GLN A 79 10.31 22.92 -8.08
CA GLN A 79 11.63 23.07 -8.70
C GLN A 79 12.76 22.30 -7.97
N VAL A 80 12.38 21.17 -7.33
CA VAL A 80 13.31 20.25 -6.63
C VAL A 80 13.05 18.82 -7.06
N SER A 81 14.05 17.97 -6.94
CA SER A 81 13.90 16.56 -7.30
C SER A 81 12.88 15.86 -6.38
N ALA A 82 11.79 15.37 -6.95
CA ALA A 82 10.81 14.57 -6.22
C ALA A 82 11.28 13.12 -5.93
N ARG A 83 12.50 12.75 -6.32
CA ARG A 83 13.05 11.39 -6.10
C ARG A 83 13.23 11.05 -4.63
N SER A 84 13.48 12.05 -3.78
CA SER A 84 13.63 11.88 -2.34
C SER A 84 12.30 11.67 -1.61
N MET A 85 11.18 12.07 -2.23
CA MET A 85 9.85 11.95 -1.64
C MET A 85 9.31 10.53 -1.75
N TRP A 86 8.44 10.17 -0.81
CA TRP A 86 7.72 8.92 -0.84
C TRP A 86 6.41 9.08 -1.63
N ILE A 87 6.52 9.25 -2.94
CA ILE A 87 5.37 9.34 -3.86
C ILE A 87 5.29 8.04 -4.65
N GLY A 88 4.20 7.29 -4.50
CA GLY A 88 4.06 6.00 -5.17
C GLY A 88 2.68 5.37 -5.01
N THR A 89 2.54 4.14 -5.49
CA THR A 89 1.37 3.31 -5.20
C THR A 89 1.53 2.68 -3.81
N PHE A 90 0.41 2.29 -3.18
CA PHE A 90 0.44 1.57 -1.91
C PHE A 90 1.39 0.36 -1.97
N HIS A 91 1.25 -0.48 -3.00
CA HIS A 91 2.12 -1.65 -3.19
C HIS A 91 3.59 -1.26 -3.40
N GLY A 92 3.86 -0.25 -4.24
CA GLY A 92 5.23 0.20 -4.50
C GLY A 92 5.92 0.77 -3.25
N ILE A 93 5.19 1.53 -2.44
CA ILE A 93 5.70 2.07 -1.17
C ILE A 93 5.92 0.94 -0.15
N ALA A 94 4.96 0.03 0.01
CA ALA A 94 5.10 -1.13 0.90
C ALA A 94 6.31 -1.99 0.52
N HIS A 95 6.49 -2.28 -0.78
CA HIS A 95 7.66 -3.00 -1.28
C HIS A 95 8.96 -2.27 -0.95
N ARG A 96 9.01 -0.94 -1.16
CA ARG A 96 10.20 -0.14 -0.83
C ARG A 96 10.50 -0.18 0.67
N LEU A 97 9.48 -0.10 1.53
CA LEU A 97 9.65 -0.22 2.98
C LEU A 97 10.19 -1.60 3.36
N LEU A 98 9.62 -2.67 2.83
CA LEU A 98 10.11 -4.03 3.09
C LEU A 98 11.55 -4.24 2.60
N ARG A 99 11.94 -3.65 1.46
CA ARG A 99 13.33 -3.70 0.97
C ARG A 99 14.31 -2.95 1.86
N MET A 100 13.88 -1.88 2.52
CA MET A 100 14.72 -1.12 3.45
C MET A 100 14.83 -1.78 4.83
N HIS A 101 13.79 -2.51 5.24
CA HIS A 101 13.61 -3.09 6.57
C HIS A 101 13.41 -4.61 6.51
N TRP A 102 14.05 -5.28 5.56
CA TRP A 102 13.87 -6.71 5.35
C TRP A 102 14.24 -7.55 6.58
N ALA A 103 15.31 -7.15 7.28
CA ALA A 103 15.79 -7.86 8.47
C ALA A 103 14.80 -7.75 9.64
N GLU A 104 14.29 -6.52 9.90
CA GLU A 104 13.28 -6.29 10.93
C GLU A 104 11.94 -6.98 10.60
N ALA A 105 11.64 -7.12 9.31
CA ALA A 105 10.47 -7.85 8.83
C ALA A 105 10.64 -9.39 8.87
N GLY A 106 11.83 -9.89 9.23
CA GLY A 106 12.14 -11.32 9.23
C GLY A 106 12.18 -11.93 7.82
N LEU A 107 12.47 -11.13 6.79
CA LEU A 107 12.55 -11.57 5.40
C LEU A 107 14.01 -11.78 4.99
N PRO A 108 14.30 -12.66 4.01
CA PRO A 108 15.61 -12.67 3.38
C PRO A 108 15.84 -11.40 2.55
N GLU A 109 17.09 -10.94 2.46
CA GLU A 109 17.43 -9.72 1.70
C GLU A 109 16.91 -9.75 0.25
N ASN A 110 16.96 -10.93 -0.36
CA ASN A 110 16.54 -11.17 -1.73
C ASN A 110 15.11 -11.71 -1.87
N PHE A 111 14.22 -11.44 -0.88
CA PHE A 111 12.84 -11.90 -0.95
C PHE A 111 12.16 -11.47 -2.26
N GLN A 112 11.21 -12.26 -2.72
CA GLN A 112 10.42 -12.00 -3.92
C GLN A 112 8.96 -11.79 -3.56
N ILE A 113 8.30 -10.89 -4.29
CA ILE A 113 6.86 -10.74 -4.22
C ILE A 113 6.26 -11.64 -5.29
N ILE A 114 5.42 -12.56 -4.86
CA ILE A 114 4.70 -13.48 -5.74
C ILE A 114 3.34 -12.88 -6.12
N ASP A 115 2.87 -13.20 -7.31
CA ASP A 115 1.53 -12.85 -7.75
C ASP A 115 0.46 -13.87 -7.28
N SER A 116 -0.80 -13.60 -7.60
CA SER A 116 -1.93 -14.46 -7.22
C SER A 116 -1.86 -15.85 -7.84
N ASP A 117 -1.32 -15.97 -9.06
CA ASP A 117 -1.21 -17.25 -9.76
C ASP A 117 -0.06 -18.08 -9.21
N ASP A 118 1.05 -17.43 -8.84
CA ASP A 118 2.16 -18.08 -8.13
C ASP A 118 1.70 -18.59 -6.76
N GLN A 119 0.97 -17.77 -6.00
CA GLN A 119 0.39 -18.17 -4.73
C GLN A 119 -0.50 -19.41 -4.89
N HIS A 120 -1.38 -19.38 -5.88
CA HIS A 120 -2.26 -20.52 -6.18
C HIS A 120 -1.48 -21.80 -6.51
N ARG A 121 -0.42 -21.69 -7.33
CA ARG A 121 0.44 -22.84 -7.68
C ARG A 121 1.16 -23.43 -6.47
N ILE A 122 1.68 -22.57 -5.58
CA ILE A 122 2.31 -23.02 -4.33
C ILE A 122 1.30 -23.78 -3.47
N ILE A 123 0.13 -23.22 -3.21
CA ILE A 123 -0.92 -23.83 -2.39
C ILE A 123 -1.36 -25.18 -2.98
N ARG A 124 -1.58 -25.25 -4.28
CA ARG A 124 -1.96 -26.49 -4.97
C ARG A 124 -0.90 -27.58 -4.81
N ARG A 125 0.37 -27.21 -4.92
CA ARG A 125 1.47 -28.15 -4.69
C ARG A 125 1.47 -28.68 -3.25
N LEU A 126 1.31 -27.80 -2.26
CA LEU A 126 1.27 -28.17 -0.85
C LEU A 126 0.10 -29.11 -0.53
N ILE A 127 -1.11 -28.85 -1.05
CA ILE A 127 -2.28 -29.71 -0.90
C ILE A 127 -1.97 -31.13 -1.42
N LYS A 128 -1.31 -31.22 -2.58
CA LYS A 128 -0.92 -32.49 -3.17
C LYS A 128 0.17 -33.21 -2.36
N GLU A 129 1.17 -32.50 -1.87
CA GLU A 129 2.27 -33.03 -1.04
C GLU A 129 1.76 -33.56 0.30
N GLU A 130 0.75 -32.95 0.90
CA GLU A 130 0.06 -33.43 2.12
C GLU A 130 -0.92 -34.58 1.84
N GLY A 131 -1.03 -35.04 0.60
CA GLY A 131 -1.94 -36.14 0.24
C GLY A 131 -3.42 -35.78 0.35
N LEU A 132 -3.78 -34.52 0.35
CA LEU A 132 -5.15 -34.04 0.45
C LEU A 132 -5.85 -34.11 -0.93
N ASP A 133 -7.13 -34.50 -0.92
CA ASP A 133 -7.95 -34.49 -2.12
C ASP A 133 -8.32 -33.04 -2.53
N GLU A 134 -7.87 -32.61 -3.73
CA GLU A 134 -8.14 -31.27 -4.25
C GLU A 134 -9.65 -31.03 -4.48
N ALA A 135 -10.48 -32.10 -4.66
CA ALA A 135 -11.94 -31.95 -4.75
C ALA A 135 -12.56 -31.56 -3.41
N GLN A 136 -12.00 -32.02 -2.30
CA GLN A 136 -12.43 -31.67 -0.95
C GLN A 136 -11.77 -30.39 -0.45
N TRP A 137 -10.52 -30.15 -0.81
CA TRP A 137 -9.69 -29.01 -0.39
C TRP A 137 -9.20 -28.19 -1.58
N PRO A 138 -10.08 -27.47 -2.28
CA PRO A 138 -9.72 -26.74 -3.48
C PRO A 138 -8.67 -25.65 -3.19
N ALA A 139 -7.59 -25.62 -3.95
CA ALA A 139 -6.50 -24.64 -3.78
C ALA A 139 -6.98 -23.19 -3.81
N LYS A 140 -8.02 -22.88 -4.61
CA LYS A 140 -8.62 -21.55 -4.68
C LYS A 140 -9.33 -21.15 -3.38
N GLN A 141 -9.99 -22.10 -2.72
CA GLN A 141 -10.62 -21.85 -1.42
C GLN A 141 -9.58 -21.67 -0.33
N ALA A 142 -8.49 -22.45 -0.35
CA ALA A 142 -7.36 -22.28 0.54
C ALA A 142 -6.72 -20.89 0.36
N GLN A 143 -6.52 -20.46 -0.87
CA GLN A 143 -6.01 -19.12 -1.19
C GLN A 143 -6.91 -18.01 -0.61
N TRP A 144 -8.22 -18.10 -0.78
CA TRP A 144 -9.18 -17.15 -0.21
C TRP A 144 -9.12 -17.14 1.33
N TYR A 145 -9.09 -18.32 1.94
CA TYR A 145 -8.97 -18.45 3.39
C TYR A 145 -7.71 -17.77 3.91
N ILE A 146 -6.55 -18.09 3.32
CA ILE A 146 -5.26 -17.52 3.70
C ILE A 146 -5.25 -16.00 3.55
N ASN A 147 -5.74 -15.49 2.41
CA ASN A 147 -5.78 -14.05 2.16
C ASN A 147 -6.71 -13.34 3.14
N ALA A 148 -7.90 -13.87 3.41
CA ALA A 148 -8.82 -13.29 4.38
C ALA A 148 -8.20 -13.22 5.80
N ARG A 149 -7.49 -14.28 6.24
CA ARG A 149 -6.80 -14.26 7.54
C ARG A 149 -5.64 -13.25 7.56
N LYS A 150 -4.87 -13.18 6.48
CA LYS A 150 -3.79 -12.18 6.34
C LYS A 150 -4.32 -10.74 6.36
N ASP A 151 -5.44 -10.46 5.71
CA ASP A 151 -6.07 -9.15 5.70
C ASP A 151 -6.57 -8.72 7.09
N GLU A 152 -6.97 -9.71 7.91
CA GLU A 152 -7.32 -9.50 9.33
C GLU A 152 -6.09 -9.46 10.26
N GLY A 153 -4.87 -9.58 9.73
CA GLY A 153 -3.63 -9.62 10.51
C GLY A 153 -3.43 -10.93 11.30
N GLN A 154 -4.22 -11.97 11.02
CA GLN A 154 -4.15 -13.24 11.73
C GLN A 154 -3.09 -14.15 11.11
N ARG A 155 -2.14 -14.60 11.93
CA ARG A 155 -1.20 -15.66 11.58
C ARG A 155 -1.77 -17.02 11.96
N PRO A 156 -1.26 -18.15 11.40
CA PRO A 156 -1.81 -19.48 11.67
C PRO A 156 -1.90 -19.83 13.17
N ASP A 157 -0.88 -19.47 13.93
CA ASP A 157 -0.77 -19.68 15.38
C ASP A 157 -1.77 -18.89 16.22
N ALA A 158 -2.34 -17.82 15.67
CA ALA A 158 -3.35 -16.99 16.32
C ALA A 158 -4.81 -17.42 16.00
N ILE A 159 -4.99 -18.45 15.16
CA ILE A 159 -6.33 -18.89 14.73
C ILE A 159 -6.83 -20.03 15.60
N GLU A 160 -7.84 -19.75 16.40
CA GLU A 160 -8.53 -20.79 17.20
C GLU A 160 -9.48 -21.60 16.32
N HIS A 161 -9.31 -22.92 16.29
CA HIS A 161 -10.18 -23.83 15.54
C HIS A 161 -11.22 -24.57 16.41
N MET A 162 -11.20 -24.36 17.74
CA MET A 162 -12.20 -24.87 18.73
C MET A 162 -12.64 -26.33 18.48
N GLY A 163 -11.70 -27.18 18.04
CA GLY A 163 -11.99 -28.58 17.73
C GLY A 163 -12.72 -28.83 16.39
N ASN A 164 -12.95 -27.80 15.57
CA ASN A 164 -13.53 -27.98 14.23
C ASN A 164 -12.46 -28.54 13.26
N PRO A 165 -12.63 -29.80 12.77
CA PRO A 165 -11.62 -30.45 11.93
C PRO A 165 -11.45 -29.76 10.58
N VAL A 166 -12.48 -29.13 10.05
CA VAL A 166 -12.39 -28.40 8.76
C VAL A 166 -11.57 -27.14 8.93
N THR A 167 -11.81 -26.38 9.98
CA THR A 167 -11.02 -25.17 10.29
C THR A 167 -9.58 -25.54 10.59
N ALA A 168 -9.35 -26.61 11.36
CA ALA A 168 -8.01 -27.11 11.66
C ALA A 168 -7.22 -27.46 10.38
N GLN A 169 -7.89 -28.06 9.39
CA GLN A 169 -7.24 -28.38 8.13
C GLN A 169 -6.91 -27.14 7.30
N TRP A 170 -7.77 -26.11 7.29
CA TRP A 170 -7.45 -24.83 6.64
C TRP A 170 -6.28 -24.12 7.31
N VAL A 171 -6.22 -24.15 8.64
CA VAL A 171 -5.09 -23.61 9.42
C VAL A 171 -3.82 -24.37 9.07
N ARG A 172 -3.88 -25.71 8.98
CA ARG A 172 -2.73 -26.53 8.60
C ARG A 172 -2.19 -26.17 7.20
N ILE A 173 -3.07 -26.01 6.21
CA ILE A 173 -2.66 -25.56 4.86
C ILE A 173 -2.01 -24.17 4.92
N TYR A 174 -2.53 -23.27 5.75
CA TYR A 174 -1.96 -21.94 5.94
C TYR A 174 -0.57 -21.99 6.59
N GLU A 175 -0.36 -22.85 7.61
CA GLU A 175 0.96 -23.10 8.21
C GLU A 175 2.00 -23.52 7.18
N LEU A 176 1.66 -24.52 6.38
CA LEU A 176 2.53 -25.03 5.32
C LEU A 176 2.86 -23.93 4.29
N TYR A 177 1.86 -23.18 3.89
CA TYR A 177 2.06 -22.04 3.00
C TYR A 177 2.94 -20.94 3.60
N GLN A 178 2.83 -20.68 4.90
CA GLN A 178 3.64 -19.68 5.58
C GLN A 178 5.10 -20.13 5.77
N ALA A 179 5.35 -21.43 5.80
CA ALA A 179 6.66 -22.04 5.93
C ALA A 179 7.38 -22.28 4.58
N SER A 180 6.66 -22.18 3.45
CA SER A 180 7.20 -22.41 2.11
C SER A 180 7.80 -21.14 1.51
#